data_d02582791d537ee0c115e109f9cf1d4c
#
_entry.id   d02582791d537ee0c115e109f9cf1d4c
#
_cell.length_a   1.000
_cell.length_b   1.000
_cell.length_c   1.000
_cell.angle_alpha   90.00
_cell.angle_beta   90.00
_cell.angle_gamma   90.00
#
_symmetry.space_group_name_H-M   'P 1'
#
loop_
_entity.id
_entity.type
_entity.pdbx_description
1 polymer ?
#
loop_
_entity_poly.entity_id
_entity_poly.type
_entity_poly.pdbx_seq_one_letter_code
_entity_poly.pdbx_strand_id
1 'polypeptide(L)'
;MQSMLVMYILREYLTGLKDQADAKLMSLHERILKDVEQKIITGQWPPGHRIPFETEMAEDYGCSRMTVNKALTQLSRAGLLERNKKWGTFVKTPQSVSAALEITNIRKEVEDAGKEYRYALISDETRKVKKHEAVLLDVALRAKVRHIKCLHYADAAPFCYEDRVVNIAAAPAIRSVTFKDSSPGAWMFKHVPWNKAEHQILAVEATLDIATILNLEPGSACLVVERKTQNDRGLVTWARLSYSGDQHRLIANFTPIG
;
A
#
# COMPACT_ATOMS: atom_id res chain seq x y z
N MET A 1 25.88 -1.61 -33.90
CA MET A 1 24.77 -2.38 -33.32
C MET A 1 25.22 -3.57 -32.47
N GLN A 2 26.17 -4.39 -32.93
CA GLN A 2 26.69 -5.55 -32.15
C GLN A 2 27.37 -5.18 -30.82
N SER A 3 28.10 -4.06 -30.74
CA SER A 3 28.80 -3.65 -29.51
C SER A 3 27.89 -3.27 -28.34
N MET A 4 26.70 -2.71 -28.60
CA MET A 4 25.70 -2.37 -27.57
C MET A 4 25.02 -3.61 -26.99
N LEU A 5 24.75 -4.60 -27.80
CA LEU A 5 24.13 -5.86 -27.36
C LEU A 5 25.08 -6.67 -26.46
N VAL A 6 26.36 -6.71 -26.81
CA VAL A 6 27.40 -7.38 -25.99
C VAL A 6 27.57 -6.67 -24.62
N MET A 7 27.55 -5.33 -24.59
CA MET A 7 27.61 -4.57 -23.33
C MET A 7 26.35 -4.76 -22.48
N TYR A 8 25.16 -4.89 -23.09
CA TYR A 8 23.92 -5.17 -22.39
C TYR A 8 23.94 -6.56 -21.75
N ILE A 9 24.33 -7.60 -22.51
CA ILE A 9 24.44 -8.99 -22.03
C ILE A 9 25.51 -9.11 -20.92
N LEU A 10 26.66 -8.45 -21.06
CA LEU A 10 27.69 -8.42 -20.02
C LEU A 10 27.22 -7.72 -18.74
N ARG A 11 26.45 -6.67 -18.86
CA ARG A 11 25.87 -5.95 -17.70
C ARG A 11 24.85 -6.78 -16.95
N GLU A 12 23.95 -7.46 -17.66
CA GLU A 12 22.99 -8.40 -17.08
C GLU A 12 23.70 -9.60 -16.41
N TYR A 13 24.71 -10.14 -17.06
CA TYR A 13 25.53 -11.23 -16.50
C TYR A 13 26.30 -10.81 -15.25
N LEU A 14 26.91 -9.64 -15.24
CA LEU A 14 27.62 -9.08 -14.09
C LEU A 14 26.66 -8.70 -12.94
N THR A 15 25.46 -8.22 -13.25
CA THR A 15 24.42 -7.96 -12.25
C THR A 15 23.97 -9.28 -11.60
N GLY A 16 23.73 -10.31 -12.38
CA GLY A 16 23.38 -11.65 -11.87
C GLY A 16 24.48 -12.29 -11.02
N LEU A 17 25.76 -12.11 -11.39
CA LEU A 17 26.90 -12.57 -10.57
C LEU A 17 27.05 -11.81 -9.27
N LYS A 18 26.73 -10.52 -9.26
CA LYS A 18 26.76 -9.68 -8.04
C LYS A 18 25.62 -10.06 -7.08
N ASP A 19 24.41 -10.30 -7.60
CA ASP A 19 23.28 -10.78 -6.81
C ASP A 19 23.54 -12.18 -6.22
N GLN A 20 24.23 -13.06 -6.95
CA GLN A 20 24.65 -14.38 -6.44
C GLN A 20 25.77 -14.30 -5.40
N ALA A 21 26.70 -13.35 -5.55
CA ALA A 21 27.78 -13.11 -4.59
C ALA A 21 27.23 -12.50 -3.29
N ASP A 22 26.30 -11.55 -3.39
CA ASP A 22 25.64 -10.93 -2.24
C ASP A 22 24.75 -11.95 -1.50
N ALA A 23 24.06 -12.85 -2.21
CA ALA A 23 23.30 -13.94 -1.62
C ALA A 23 24.18 -14.95 -0.87
N LYS A 24 25.44 -15.14 -1.28
CA LYS A 24 26.41 -16.05 -0.64
C LYS A 24 27.04 -15.45 0.62
N LEU A 25 26.99 -14.12 0.78
CA LEU A 25 27.49 -13.40 1.96
C LEU A 25 26.40 -13.14 3.01
N MET A 26 25.13 -13.30 2.66
CA MET A 26 24.01 -13.13 3.59
C MET A 26 23.91 -14.29 4.60
N SER A 27 23.73 -13.96 5.87
CA SER A 27 23.42 -14.97 6.88
C SER A 27 22.09 -15.67 6.57
N LEU A 28 21.92 -16.92 6.98
CA LEU A 28 20.64 -17.66 6.83
C LEU A 28 19.47 -16.90 7.44
N HIS A 29 19.69 -16.18 8.54
CA HIS A 29 18.68 -15.33 9.15
C HIS A 29 18.24 -14.20 8.21
N GLU A 30 19.16 -13.45 7.60
CA GLU A 30 18.87 -12.37 6.66
C GLU A 30 18.19 -12.89 5.39
N ARG A 31 18.61 -14.07 4.91
CA ARG A 31 17.99 -14.74 3.77
C ARG A 31 16.52 -15.07 4.04
N ILE A 32 16.19 -15.63 5.21
CA ILE A 32 14.81 -15.93 5.61
C ILE A 32 13.99 -14.64 5.70
N LEU A 33 14.54 -13.60 6.34
CA LEU A 33 13.86 -12.30 6.44
C LEU A 33 13.50 -11.76 5.07
N LYS A 34 14.46 -11.71 4.16
CA LYS A 34 14.29 -11.14 2.81
C LYS A 34 13.32 -11.96 1.97
N ASP A 35 13.37 -13.29 2.04
CA ASP A 35 12.49 -14.16 1.27
C ASP A 35 11.03 -14.07 1.76
N VAL A 36 10.81 -14.14 3.07
CA VAL A 36 9.46 -14.00 3.64
C VAL A 36 8.89 -12.62 3.34
N GLU A 37 9.67 -11.58 3.54
CA GLU A 37 9.27 -10.21 3.19
C GLU A 37 8.92 -10.07 1.71
N GLN A 38 9.72 -10.65 0.82
CA GLN A 38 9.47 -10.64 -0.62
C GLN A 38 8.16 -11.34 -0.98
N LYS A 39 7.88 -12.52 -0.40
CA LYS A 39 6.61 -13.25 -0.61
C LYS A 39 5.40 -12.45 -0.16
N ILE A 40 5.50 -11.73 0.95
CA ILE A 40 4.44 -10.85 1.44
C ILE A 40 4.25 -9.66 0.50
N ILE A 41 5.30 -8.97 0.12
CA ILE A 41 5.23 -7.74 -0.67
C ILE A 41 4.81 -7.99 -2.11
N THR A 42 5.21 -9.14 -2.70
CA THR A 42 4.76 -9.52 -4.05
C THR A 42 3.31 -10.02 -4.08
N GLY A 43 2.70 -10.24 -2.89
CA GLY A 43 1.37 -10.81 -2.78
C GLY A 43 1.31 -12.32 -2.93
N GLN A 44 2.45 -13.01 -3.03
CA GLN A 44 2.50 -14.47 -3.03
C GLN A 44 1.91 -15.01 -1.71
N TRP A 45 2.19 -14.32 -0.60
CA TRP A 45 1.54 -14.54 0.69
C TRP A 45 0.66 -13.32 1.02
N PRO A 46 -0.62 -13.35 0.68
CA PRO A 46 -1.53 -12.24 0.94
C PRO A 46 -1.82 -12.09 2.44
N PRO A 47 -2.33 -10.93 2.89
CA PRO A 47 -2.81 -10.74 4.25
C PRO A 47 -3.76 -11.86 4.71
N GLY A 48 -3.56 -12.38 5.91
CA GLY A 48 -4.28 -13.54 6.44
C GLY A 48 -3.73 -14.90 5.98
N HIS A 49 -2.75 -14.93 5.08
CA HIS A 49 -2.09 -16.18 4.66
C HIS A 49 -1.36 -16.81 5.84
N ARG A 50 -1.60 -18.10 6.08
CA ARG A 50 -0.84 -18.87 7.07
C ARG A 50 0.49 -19.27 6.47
N ILE A 51 1.58 -18.82 7.08
CA ILE A 51 2.92 -19.24 6.66
C ILE A 51 3.24 -20.66 7.15
N PRO A 52 4.16 -21.38 6.49
CA PRO A 52 4.58 -22.72 6.93
C PRO A 52 5.08 -22.73 8.37
N PHE A 53 5.02 -23.87 9.03
CA PHE A 53 5.53 -24.00 10.38
C PHE A 53 7.05 -23.78 10.46
N GLU A 54 7.53 -23.31 11.60
CA GLU A 54 8.96 -23.09 11.84
C GLU A 54 9.82 -24.35 11.56
N THR A 55 9.26 -25.55 11.77
CA THR A 55 9.91 -26.83 11.48
C THR A 55 10.06 -27.07 9.98
N GLU A 56 9.00 -26.86 9.22
CA GLU A 56 8.99 -26.99 7.74
C GLU A 56 9.96 -25.98 7.12
N MET A 57 9.90 -24.74 7.57
CA MET A 57 10.84 -23.70 7.10
C MET A 57 12.29 -24.03 7.48
N ALA A 58 12.54 -24.62 8.64
CA ALA A 58 13.89 -25.03 9.05
C ALA A 58 14.47 -26.08 8.11
N GLU A 59 13.66 -27.03 7.67
CA GLU A 59 14.02 -28.04 6.66
C GLU A 59 14.29 -27.39 5.30
N ASP A 60 13.37 -26.52 4.82
CA ASP A 60 13.48 -25.84 3.51
C ASP A 60 14.72 -24.95 3.41
N TYR A 61 15.07 -24.23 4.48
CA TYR A 61 16.24 -23.36 4.52
C TYR A 61 17.53 -24.04 4.98
N GLY A 62 17.48 -25.32 5.36
CA GLY A 62 18.64 -26.07 5.88
C GLY A 62 19.25 -25.45 7.14
N CYS A 63 18.43 -24.98 8.06
CA CYS A 63 18.87 -24.28 9.26
C CYS A 63 18.15 -24.75 10.53
N SER A 64 18.58 -24.23 11.69
CA SER A 64 17.91 -24.56 12.95
C SER A 64 16.54 -23.86 13.06
N ARG A 65 15.56 -24.51 13.71
CA ARG A 65 14.28 -23.91 14.07
C ARG A 65 14.45 -22.57 14.80
N MET A 66 15.50 -22.42 15.61
CA MET A 66 15.80 -21.19 16.34
C MET A 66 16.15 -20.03 15.39
N THR A 67 16.83 -20.32 14.27
CA THR A 67 17.15 -19.31 13.25
C THR A 67 15.88 -18.80 12.59
N VAL A 68 14.98 -19.72 12.19
CA VAL A 68 13.65 -19.36 11.65
C VAL A 68 12.85 -18.55 12.66
N ASN A 69 12.78 -19.03 13.93
CA ASN A 69 12.05 -18.35 14.98
C ASN A 69 12.53 -16.90 15.20
N LYS A 70 13.85 -16.66 15.21
CA LYS A 70 14.42 -15.31 15.31
C LYS A 70 13.97 -14.42 14.14
N ALA A 71 14.03 -14.92 12.90
CA ALA A 71 13.59 -14.18 11.72
C ALA A 71 12.09 -13.86 11.78
N LEU A 72 11.25 -14.84 12.05
CA LEU A 72 9.80 -14.62 12.17
C LEU A 72 9.43 -13.69 13.34
N THR A 73 10.20 -13.73 14.43
CA THR A 73 10.03 -12.80 15.56
C THR A 73 10.33 -11.37 15.15
N GLN A 74 11.38 -11.18 14.37
CA GLN A 74 11.73 -9.85 13.83
C GLN A 74 10.65 -9.33 12.89
N LEU A 75 10.15 -10.16 11.96
CA LEU A 75 9.04 -9.81 11.08
C LEU A 75 7.73 -9.53 11.83
N SER A 76 7.47 -10.25 12.93
CA SER A 76 6.32 -9.96 13.79
C SER A 76 6.46 -8.61 14.51
N ARG A 77 7.67 -8.28 15.00
CA ARG A 77 7.96 -6.97 15.60
C ARG A 77 7.87 -5.83 14.58
N ALA A 78 8.26 -6.10 13.33
CA ALA A 78 8.08 -5.19 12.20
C ALA A 78 6.61 -5.06 11.75
N GLY A 79 5.68 -5.81 12.37
CA GLY A 79 4.26 -5.72 12.06
C GLY A 79 3.83 -6.44 10.77
N LEU A 80 4.71 -7.24 10.16
CA LEU A 80 4.41 -8.01 8.94
C LEU A 80 3.70 -9.33 9.23
N LEU A 81 3.96 -9.91 10.40
CA LEU A 81 3.40 -11.19 10.82
C LEU A 81 2.66 -11.06 12.16
N GLU A 82 1.64 -11.89 12.33
CA GLU A 82 0.91 -12.09 13.58
C GLU A 82 1.03 -13.53 14.03
N ARG A 83 1.40 -13.76 15.31
CA ARG A 83 1.54 -15.07 15.91
C ARG A 83 0.31 -15.44 16.72
N ASN A 84 -0.32 -16.55 16.36
CA ASN A 84 -1.40 -17.15 17.13
C ASN A 84 -0.89 -18.45 17.77
N LYS A 85 -0.95 -18.55 19.10
CA LYS A 85 -0.43 -19.71 19.86
C LYS A 85 -1.07 -21.04 19.44
N LYS A 86 -2.34 -21.02 18.99
CA LYS A 86 -3.07 -22.25 18.58
C LYS A 86 -3.03 -22.52 17.08
N TRP A 87 -2.97 -21.47 16.26
CA TRP A 87 -3.24 -21.55 14.82
C TRP A 87 -2.01 -21.33 13.95
N GLY A 88 -0.87 -20.92 14.53
CA GLY A 88 0.38 -20.68 13.79
C GLY A 88 0.67 -19.21 13.55
N THR A 89 1.51 -18.93 12.57
CA THR A 89 1.90 -17.58 12.19
C THR A 89 1.23 -17.18 10.88
N PHE A 90 0.70 -15.98 10.82
CA PHE A 90 -0.06 -15.46 9.69
C PHE A 90 0.54 -14.14 9.19
N VAL A 91 0.41 -13.88 7.90
CA VAL A 91 0.67 -12.54 7.36
C VAL A 91 -0.34 -11.59 7.98
N LYS A 92 0.16 -10.56 8.65
CA LYS A 92 -0.71 -9.62 9.36
C LYS A 92 -1.60 -8.88 8.37
N THR A 93 -2.89 -8.88 8.65
CA THR A 93 -3.82 -7.99 7.96
C THR A 93 -3.53 -6.56 8.42
N PRO A 94 -3.42 -5.59 7.50
CA PRO A 94 -3.27 -4.20 7.89
C PRO A 94 -4.37 -3.82 8.87
N GLN A 95 -4.01 -3.46 10.10
CA GLN A 95 -4.96 -2.98 11.11
C GLN A 95 -4.72 -1.49 11.32
N SER A 96 -5.81 -0.73 11.30
CA SER A 96 -5.76 0.68 11.68
C SER A 96 -5.46 0.80 13.18
N VAL A 97 -4.43 1.54 13.51
CA VAL A 97 -4.15 1.94 14.88
C VAL A 97 -4.93 3.21 15.15
N SER A 98 -5.92 3.14 16.03
CA SER A 98 -6.76 4.21 16.55
C SER A 98 -8.08 4.47 15.81
N ALA A 99 -9.17 4.28 16.51
CA ALA A 99 -10.55 4.49 16.06
C ALA A 99 -10.86 5.94 15.58
N ALA A 100 -10.03 6.91 15.93
CA ALA A 100 -10.21 8.31 15.57
C ALA A 100 -9.77 8.67 14.13
N LEU A 101 -8.89 7.83 13.55
CA LEU A 101 -8.33 8.04 12.20
C LEU A 101 -8.24 6.69 11.46
N GLU A 102 -9.22 5.83 11.65
CA GLU A 102 -9.30 4.60 10.86
C GLU A 102 -9.19 4.94 9.37
N ILE A 103 -8.39 4.13 8.65
CA ILE A 103 -8.40 4.17 7.19
C ILE A 103 -9.81 3.78 6.76
N THR A 104 -10.69 4.76 6.69
CA THR A 104 -12.09 4.55 6.35
C THR A 104 -12.16 3.94 4.97
N ASN A 105 -12.82 2.80 4.86
CA ASN A 105 -13.18 2.24 3.58
C ASN A 105 -14.37 3.06 3.06
N ILE A 106 -14.17 3.85 2.02
CA ILE A 106 -15.20 4.74 1.45
C ILE A 106 -16.49 3.99 1.13
N ARG A 107 -16.39 2.73 0.66
CA ARG A 107 -17.58 1.88 0.45
C ARG A 107 -18.35 1.69 1.74
N LYS A 108 -17.65 1.29 2.81
CA LYS A 108 -18.27 1.06 4.12
C LYS A 108 -18.90 2.33 4.67
N GLU A 109 -18.25 3.47 4.50
CA GLU A 109 -18.75 4.77 4.92
C GLU A 109 -20.08 5.12 4.24
N VAL A 110 -20.17 4.91 2.93
CA VAL A 110 -21.39 5.13 2.16
C VAL A 110 -22.48 4.14 2.55
N GLU A 111 -22.15 2.85 2.68
CA GLU A 111 -23.09 1.79 3.05
C GLU A 111 -23.60 1.96 4.50
N ASP A 112 -22.75 2.35 5.46
CA ASP A 112 -23.13 2.65 6.85
C ASP A 112 -24.07 3.87 6.93
N ALA A 113 -23.98 4.79 5.96
CA ALA A 113 -24.94 5.91 5.81
C ALA A 113 -26.26 5.50 5.13
N GLY A 114 -26.47 4.20 4.86
CA GLY A 114 -27.66 3.67 4.21
C GLY A 114 -27.78 3.99 2.73
N LYS A 115 -26.67 4.33 2.06
CA LYS A 115 -26.63 4.69 0.63
C LYS A 115 -26.03 3.59 -0.22
N GLU A 116 -26.41 3.56 -1.50
CA GLU A 116 -25.80 2.66 -2.48
C GLU A 116 -24.40 3.16 -2.88
N TYR A 117 -23.41 2.30 -2.74
CA TYR A 117 -22.04 2.63 -3.16
C TYR A 117 -21.80 2.26 -4.61
N ARG A 118 -21.26 3.20 -5.39
CA ARG A 118 -20.79 3.02 -6.74
C ARG A 118 -19.39 3.60 -6.91
N TYR A 119 -18.62 3.05 -7.84
CA TYR A 119 -17.22 3.42 -8.11
C TYR A 119 -17.00 3.54 -9.62
N ALA A 120 -16.24 4.55 -10.04
CA ALA A 120 -15.81 4.74 -11.42
C ALA A 120 -14.31 5.03 -11.49
N LEU A 121 -13.58 4.23 -12.27
CA LEU A 121 -12.19 4.49 -12.60
C LEU A 121 -12.12 5.60 -13.66
N ILE A 122 -11.41 6.69 -13.36
CA ILE A 122 -11.22 7.81 -14.28
C ILE A 122 -9.95 7.62 -15.12
N SER A 123 -8.82 7.29 -14.45
CA SER A 123 -7.56 7.02 -15.13
C SER A 123 -6.69 6.08 -14.31
N ASP A 124 -5.86 5.32 -15.01
CA ASP A 124 -4.93 4.36 -14.43
C ASP A 124 -3.72 4.23 -15.35
N GLU A 125 -2.59 4.77 -14.93
CA GLU A 125 -1.38 4.80 -15.73
C GLU A 125 -0.13 4.41 -14.94
N THR A 126 0.73 3.64 -15.57
CA THR A 126 2.08 3.36 -15.07
C THR A 126 3.07 4.28 -15.78
N ARG A 127 3.76 5.13 -15.02
CA ARG A 127 4.68 6.13 -15.55
C ARG A 127 5.88 6.39 -14.63
N LYS A 128 6.81 7.20 -15.09
CA LYS A 128 7.82 7.80 -14.21
C LYS A 128 7.16 8.78 -13.24
N VAL A 129 7.70 8.85 -12.04
CA VAL A 129 7.26 9.78 -11.00
C VAL A 129 7.48 11.23 -11.45
N LYS A 130 6.55 12.13 -11.17
CA LYS A 130 6.72 13.58 -11.36
C LYS A 130 7.54 14.17 -10.21
N LYS A 131 8.12 15.36 -10.43
CA LYS A 131 9.05 16.01 -9.48
C LYS A 131 8.44 16.20 -8.07
N HIS A 132 7.21 16.71 -7.99
CA HIS A 132 6.51 16.89 -6.72
C HIS A 132 6.12 15.57 -6.07
N GLU A 133 5.71 14.56 -6.86
CA GLU A 133 5.35 13.23 -6.35
C GLU A 133 6.58 12.47 -5.81
N ALA A 134 7.75 12.69 -6.41
CA ALA A 134 9.00 12.11 -5.93
C ALA A 134 9.33 12.58 -4.51
N VAL A 135 9.05 13.84 -4.20
CA VAL A 135 9.18 14.40 -2.85
C VAL A 135 8.12 13.79 -1.91
N LEU A 136 6.86 13.68 -2.36
CA LEU A 136 5.77 13.13 -1.55
C LEU A 136 5.98 11.66 -1.20
N LEU A 137 6.59 10.88 -2.09
CA LEU A 137 6.85 9.44 -1.94
C LEU A 137 8.27 9.12 -1.47
N ASP A 138 9.13 10.12 -1.32
CA ASP A 138 10.55 9.95 -0.98
C ASP A 138 11.25 8.93 -1.90
N VAL A 139 11.15 9.15 -3.22
CA VAL A 139 11.72 8.26 -4.24
C VAL A 139 12.56 9.04 -5.25
N ALA A 140 13.48 8.35 -5.91
CA ALA A 140 14.28 8.93 -6.99
C ALA A 140 13.41 9.33 -8.19
N LEU A 141 13.76 10.41 -8.90
CA LEU A 141 13.02 10.95 -10.07
C LEU A 141 12.80 9.94 -11.23
N ARG A 142 13.59 8.85 -11.26
CA ARG A 142 13.44 7.75 -12.25
C ARG A 142 12.51 6.63 -11.79
N ALA A 143 12.01 6.69 -10.54
CA ALA A 143 11.14 5.65 -10.01
C ALA A 143 9.87 5.49 -10.85
N LYS A 144 9.39 4.26 -10.98
CA LYS A 144 8.10 3.96 -11.62
C LYS A 144 7.01 3.98 -10.56
N VAL A 145 5.93 4.69 -10.90
CA VAL A 145 4.72 4.77 -10.09
C VAL A 145 3.50 4.36 -10.90
N ARG A 146 2.46 3.93 -10.23
CA ARG A 146 1.13 3.81 -10.80
C ARG A 146 0.28 4.94 -10.28
N HIS A 147 -0.26 5.75 -11.17
CA HIS A 147 -1.11 6.90 -10.87
C HIS A 147 -2.53 6.55 -11.22
N ILE A 148 -3.43 6.60 -10.24
CA ILE A 148 -4.81 6.13 -10.36
C ILE A 148 -5.72 7.23 -9.85
N LYS A 149 -6.73 7.56 -10.67
CA LYS A 149 -7.78 8.51 -10.32
C LYS A 149 -9.12 7.82 -10.41
N CYS A 150 -9.96 8.02 -9.42
CA CYS A 150 -11.28 7.44 -9.41
C CYS A 150 -12.29 8.31 -8.66
N LEU A 151 -13.55 8.06 -8.91
CA LEU A 151 -14.67 8.74 -8.30
C LEU A 151 -15.55 7.72 -7.60
N HIS A 152 -15.84 7.99 -6.35
CA HIS A 152 -16.75 7.23 -5.52
C HIS A 152 -18.09 7.97 -5.46
N TYR A 153 -19.19 7.24 -5.48
CA TYR A 153 -20.54 7.76 -5.44
C TYR A 153 -21.29 7.21 -4.23
N ALA A 154 -22.16 8.05 -3.70
CA ALA A 154 -23.20 7.66 -2.75
C ALA A 154 -24.55 7.89 -3.45
N ASP A 155 -25.25 6.82 -3.77
CA ASP A 155 -26.37 6.81 -4.71
C ASP A 155 -25.92 7.33 -6.09
N ALA A 156 -26.59 8.34 -6.62
CA ALA A 156 -26.25 8.97 -7.89
C ALA A 156 -25.24 10.14 -7.74
N ALA A 157 -24.97 10.60 -6.52
CA ALA A 157 -24.16 11.79 -6.28
C ALA A 157 -22.66 11.45 -6.13
N PRO A 158 -21.74 12.27 -6.72
CA PRO A 158 -20.33 12.20 -6.40
C PRO A 158 -20.09 12.38 -4.90
N PHE A 159 -19.33 11.47 -4.30
CA PHE A 159 -19.06 11.47 -2.86
C PHE A 159 -17.61 11.80 -2.53
N CYS A 160 -16.67 11.14 -3.22
CA CYS A 160 -15.25 11.33 -3.01
C CYS A 160 -14.46 11.16 -4.30
N TYR A 161 -13.62 12.12 -4.62
CA TYR A 161 -12.61 12.00 -5.67
C TYR A 161 -11.28 11.57 -5.05
N GLU A 162 -10.75 10.42 -5.51
CA GLU A 162 -9.48 9.86 -5.09
C GLU A 162 -8.43 10.08 -6.19
N ASP A 163 -7.32 10.75 -5.86
CA ASP A 163 -6.10 10.86 -6.66
C ASP A 163 -4.97 10.18 -5.90
N ARG A 164 -4.45 9.07 -6.47
CA ARG A 164 -3.50 8.18 -5.78
C ARG A 164 -2.27 7.91 -6.62
N VAL A 165 -1.10 8.06 -6.01
CA VAL A 165 0.18 7.66 -6.58
C VAL A 165 0.77 6.51 -5.74
N VAL A 166 1.10 5.40 -6.38
CA VAL A 166 1.65 4.21 -5.74
C VAL A 166 3.07 3.95 -6.20
N ASN A 167 3.98 3.81 -5.25
CA ASN A 167 5.35 3.37 -5.50
C ASN A 167 5.38 1.87 -5.83
N ILE A 168 5.61 1.53 -7.09
CA ILE A 168 5.60 0.15 -7.57
C ILE A 168 6.71 -0.70 -6.92
N ALA A 169 7.83 -0.09 -6.52
CA ALA A 169 8.91 -0.82 -5.86
C ALA A 169 8.51 -1.27 -4.45
N ALA A 170 7.74 -0.45 -3.72
CA ALA A 170 7.25 -0.78 -2.39
C ALA A 170 6.00 -1.69 -2.40
N ALA A 171 5.21 -1.67 -3.49
CA ALA A 171 4.02 -2.50 -3.67
C ALA A 171 3.99 -3.16 -5.06
N PRO A 172 4.91 -4.09 -5.38
CA PRO A 172 5.04 -4.66 -6.73
C PRO A 172 3.82 -5.46 -7.19
N ALA A 173 3.02 -6.01 -6.29
CA ALA A 173 1.79 -6.73 -6.61
C ALA A 173 0.76 -5.87 -7.37
N ILE A 174 0.84 -4.54 -7.24
CA ILE A 174 -0.10 -3.63 -7.92
C ILE A 174 0.02 -3.65 -9.45
N ARG A 175 1.14 -4.16 -10.00
CA ARG A 175 1.40 -4.16 -11.45
C ARG A 175 0.37 -4.93 -12.26
N SER A 176 -0.14 -6.04 -11.72
CA SER A 176 -1.06 -6.97 -12.39
C SER A 176 -2.52 -6.77 -12.00
N VAL A 177 -2.82 -5.80 -11.14
CA VAL A 177 -4.18 -5.58 -10.65
C VAL A 177 -4.99 -4.78 -11.66
N THR A 178 -6.23 -5.20 -11.88
CA THR A 178 -7.22 -4.39 -12.59
C THR A 178 -8.20 -3.80 -11.58
N PHE A 179 -8.42 -2.49 -11.64
CA PHE A 179 -9.34 -1.79 -10.74
C PHE A 179 -10.73 -1.62 -11.37
N LYS A 180 -11.30 -2.71 -11.93
CA LYS A 180 -12.65 -2.70 -12.49
C LYS A 180 -13.72 -2.82 -11.40
N ASP A 181 -13.48 -3.71 -10.43
CA ASP A 181 -14.49 -4.13 -9.44
C ASP A 181 -14.16 -3.66 -8.01
N SER A 182 -12.98 -3.10 -7.79
CA SER A 182 -12.52 -2.64 -6.48
C SER A 182 -11.71 -1.37 -6.59
N SER A 183 -11.99 -0.40 -5.72
CA SER A 183 -11.21 0.82 -5.66
C SER A 183 -9.75 0.55 -5.25
N PRO A 184 -8.79 1.38 -5.71
CA PRO A 184 -7.38 1.24 -5.35
C PRO A 184 -7.16 1.24 -3.84
N GLY A 185 -7.83 2.14 -3.11
CA GLY A 185 -7.75 2.24 -1.66
C GLY A 185 -8.19 0.96 -0.95
N ALA A 186 -9.33 0.39 -1.35
CA ALA A 186 -9.85 -0.86 -0.77
C ALA A 186 -8.93 -2.06 -1.07
N TRP A 187 -8.43 -2.15 -2.31
CA TRP A 187 -7.50 -3.20 -2.69
C TRP A 187 -6.17 -3.09 -1.91
N MET A 188 -5.59 -1.89 -1.83
CA MET A 188 -4.34 -1.64 -1.10
C MET A 188 -4.47 -2.01 0.37
N PHE A 189 -5.57 -1.60 1.01
CA PHE A 189 -5.84 -1.92 2.40
C PHE A 189 -5.86 -3.43 2.67
N LYS A 190 -6.42 -4.20 1.74
CA LYS A 190 -6.56 -5.66 1.86
C LYS A 190 -5.29 -6.43 1.52
N HIS A 191 -4.46 -5.94 0.58
CA HIS A 191 -3.41 -6.75 -0.04
C HIS A 191 -1.98 -6.22 0.17
N VAL A 192 -1.81 -4.99 0.62
CA VAL A 192 -0.48 -4.40 0.81
C VAL A 192 -0.22 -4.18 2.30
N PRO A 193 0.71 -4.93 2.92
CA PRO A 193 1.10 -4.69 4.30
C PRO A 193 1.69 -3.29 4.47
N TRP A 194 1.32 -2.63 5.57
CA TRP A 194 1.87 -1.36 5.98
C TRP A 194 2.09 -1.35 7.50
N ASN A 195 3.08 -0.60 7.97
CA ASN A 195 3.43 -0.47 9.38
C ASN A 195 3.26 0.94 9.92
N LYS A 196 3.14 1.93 9.02
CA LYS A 196 2.89 3.32 9.38
C LYS A 196 1.95 3.97 8.37
N ALA A 197 1.01 4.75 8.88
CA ALA A 197 0.16 5.64 8.09
C ALA A 197 0.18 7.05 8.70
N GLU A 198 0.12 8.05 7.82
CA GLU A 198 -0.02 9.45 8.17
C GLU A 198 -1.25 9.98 7.45
N HIS A 199 -2.12 10.67 8.19
CA HIS A 199 -3.27 11.38 7.64
C HIS A 199 -3.12 12.86 7.94
N GLN A 200 -3.30 13.66 6.91
CA GLN A 200 -3.42 15.11 7.01
C GLN A 200 -4.81 15.50 6.54
N ILE A 201 -5.54 16.21 7.36
CA ILE A 201 -6.90 16.66 7.07
C ILE A 201 -6.85 18.16 6.84
N LEU A 202 -7.39 18.59 5.69
CA LEU A 202 -7.34 19.95 5.21
C LEU A 202 -8.74 20.44 4.86
N ALA A 203 -9.02 21.71 5.11
CA ALA A 203 -10.15 22.42 4.54
C ALA A 203 -9.61 23.35 3.44
N VAL A 204 -10.10 23.17 2.22
CA VAL A 204 -9.65 23.93 1.05
C VAL A 204 -10.85 24.36 0.19
N GLU A 205 -10.66 25.34 -0.65
CA GLU A 205 -11.62 25.69 -1.69
C GLU A 205 -11.52 24.72 -2.88
N ALA A 206 -12.65 24.34 -3.45
CA ALA A 206 -12.71 23.54 -4.66
C ALA A 206 -12.11 24.32 -5.85
N THR A 207 -11.04 23.77 -6.45
CA THR A 207 -10.58 24.25 -7.75
C THR A 207 -11.62 23.96 -8.82
N LEU A 208 -11.54 24.62 -9.98
CA LEU A 208 -12.46 24.38 -11.10
C LEU A 208 -12.58 22.89 -11.47
N ASP A 209 -11.44 22.18 -11.49
CA ASP A 209 -11.40 20.74 -11.81
C ASP A 209 -12.14 19.93 -10.75
N ILE A 210 -11.86 20.18 -9.47
CA ILE A 210 -12.49 19.45 -8.34
C ILE A 210 -13.99 19.77 -8.26
N ALA A 211 -14.36 21.03 -8.45
CA ALA A 211 -15.75 21.45 -8.49
C ALA A 211 -16.53 20.73 -9.61
N THR A 212 -15.95 20.65 -10.81
CA THR A 212 -16.55 19.91 -11.93
C THR A 212 -16.70 18.41 -11.63
N ILE A 213 -15.64 17.76 -11.08
CA ILE A 213 -15.65 16.32 -10.79
C ILE A 213 -16.65 15.97 -9.69
N LEU A 214 -16.74 16.79 -8.65
CA LEU A 214 -17.63 16.57 -7.50
C LEU A 214 -19.02 17.19 -7.67
N ASN A 215 -19.28 17.82 -8.81
CA ASN A 215 -20.53 18.55 -9.09
C ASN A 215 -20.83 19.63 -8.02
N LEU A 216 -19.84 20.49 -7.77
CA LEU A 216 -19.89 21.60 -6.82
C LEU A 216 -19.77 22.95 -7.55
N GLU A 217 -20.17 24.03 -6.88
CA GLU A 217 -19.83 25.37 -7.33
C GLU A 217 -18.32 25.64 -7.13
N PRO A 218 -17.64 26.33 -8.03
CA PRO A 218 -16.26 26.76 -7.83
C PRO A 218 -16.10 27.57 -6.54
N GLY A 219 -15.05 27.28 -5.76
CA GLY A 219 -14.83 27.92 -4.46
C GLY A 219 -15.62 27.31 -3.30
N SER A 220 -16.45 26.28 -3.54
CA SER A 220 -17.10 25.54 -2.45
C SER A 220 -16.07 24.94 -1.51
N ALA A 221 -16.41 24.85 -0.24
CA ALA A 221 -15.56 24.20 0.77
C ALA A 221 -15.40 22.68 0.46
N CYS A 222 -14.17 22.22 0.48
CA CYS A 222 -13.84 20.80 0.38
C CYS A 222 -13.09 20.34 1.61
N LEU A 223 -13.49 19.18 2.15
CA LEU A 223 -12.67 18.43 3.09
C LEU A 223 -11.72 17.55 2.28
N VAL A 224 -10.44 17.67 2.54
CA VAL A 224 -9.40 16.86 1.88
C VAL A 224 -8.68 16.02 2.91
N VAL A 225 -8.56 14.73 2.64
CA VAL A 225 -7.72 13.81 3.42
C VAL A 225 -6.53 13.39 2.56
N GLU A 226 -5.35 13.86 2.92
CA GLU A 226 -4.10 13.34 2.36
C GLU A 226 -3.61 12.19 3.23
N ARG A 227 -3.31 11.07 2.57
CA ARG A 227 -2.91 9.85 3.24
C ARG A 227 -1.61 9.32 2.65
N LYS A 228 -0.64 9.09 3.52
CA LYS A 228 0.59 8.36 3.19
C LYS A 228 0.60 7.04 3.94
N THR A 229 0.98 5.96 3.27
CA THR A 229 1.26 4.68 3.93
C THR A 229 2.68 4.26 3.64
N GLN A 230 3.30 3.60 4.61
CA GLN A 230 4.68 3.16 4.58
C GLN A 230 4.79 1.70 5.00
N ASN A 231 5.76 0.98 4.45
CA ASN A 231 6.24 -0.31 4.92
C ASN A 231 7.76 -0.27 5.06
N ASP A 232 8.39 -1.41 5.33
CA ASP A 232 9.85 -1.49 5.54
C ASP A 232 10.67 -1.13 4.30
N ARG A 233 10.04 -1.01 3.12
CA ARG A 233 10.68 -0.56 1.85
C ARG A 233 10.53 0.92 1.59
N GLY A 234 9.89 1.66 2.48
CA GLY A 234 9.64 3.09 2.34
C GLY A 234 8.18 3.45 2.10
N LEU A 235 7.93 4.64 1.57
CA LEU A 235 6.57 5.10 1.27
C LEU A 235 5.96 4.28 0.13
N VAL A 236 4.81 3.68 0.42
CA VAL A 236 4.04 2.82 -0.49
C VAL A 236 3.13 3.65 -1.37
N THR A 237 2.38 4.56 -0.76
CA THR A 237 1.41 5.38 -1.50
C THR A 237 1.20 6.74 -0.84
N TRP A 238 0.91 7.72 -1.69
CA TRP A 238 0.26 8.97 -1.32
C TRP A 238 -1.09 9.01 -2.02
N ALA A 239 -2.12 9.37 -1.29
CA ALA A 239 -3.46 9.53 -1.81
C ALA A 239 -4.08 10.82 -1.30
N ARG A 240 -4.75 11.55 -2.19
CA ARG A 240 -5.56 12.73 -1.88
C ARG A 240 -7.02 12.40 -2.14
N LEU A 241 -7.82 12.45 -1.09
CA LEU A 241 -9.24 12.17 -1.08
C LEU A 241 -9.96 13.51 -0.89
N SER A 242 -10.72 13.93 -1.88
CA SER A 242 -11.45 15.20 -1.86
C SER A 242 -12.95 14.94 -1.74
N TYR A 243 -13.57 15.55 -0.75
CA TYR A 243 -14.99 15.42 -0.43
C TYR A 243 -15.68 16.78 -0.47
N SER A 244 -16.96 16.82 -0.75
CA SER A 244 -17.77 18.01 -0.53
C SER A 244 -17.82 18.34 0.97
N GLY A 245 -17.53 19.58 1.34
CA GLY A 245 -17.43 19.98 2.74
C GLY A 245 -18.78 20.03 3.47
N ASP A 246 -19.88 20.11 2.75
CA ASP A 246 -21.25 20.10 3.29
C ASP A 246 -21.82 18.68 3.47
N GLN A 247 -21.28 17.69 2.75
CA GLN A 247 -21.78 16.32 2.77
C GLN A 247 -20.91 15.33 3.52
N HIS A 248 -19.68 15.71 3.86
CA HIS A 248 -18.75 14.83 4.54
C HIS A 248 -18.33 15.35 5.92
N ARG A 249 -18.29 14.45 6.90
CA ARG A 249 -17.91 14.74 8.28
C ARG A 249 -16.96 13.67 8.80
N LEU A 250 -15.96 14.10 9.55
CA LEU A 250 -15.10 13.22 10.32
C LEU A 250 -15.58 13.21 11.76
N ILE A 251 -16.02 12.06 12.25
CA ILE A 251 -16.51 11.90 13.62
C ILE A 251 -15.54 10.97 14.36
N ALA A 252 -15.01 11.46 15.48
CA ALA A 252 -14.20 10.67 16.39
C ALA A 252 -14.85 10.64 17.77
N ASN A 253 -15.06 9.43 18.30
CA ASN A 253 -15.60 9.23 19.64
C ASN A 253 -14.46 8.84 20.59
N PHE A 254 -14.33 9.55 21.70
CA PHE A 254 -13.31 9.29 22.70
C PHE A 254 -13.97 8.95 24.04
N THR A 255 -13.50 7.87 24.65
CA THR A 255 -13.82 7.57 26.05
C THR A 255 -12.62 7.97 26.90
N PRO A 256 -12.78 8.81 27.94
CA PRO A 256 -11.68 9.13 28.84
C PRO A 256 -11.13 7.85 29.46
N ILE A 257 -9.82 7.70 29.46
CA ILE A 257 -9.14 6.64 30.22
C ILE A 257 -9.23 7.10 31.68
N GLY A 258 -10.00 6.36 32.49
CA GLY A 258 -10.12 6.59 33.92
C GLY A 258 -8.84 6.24 34.69
#